data_631883f8ab4b4904cc4b999a9a3dc215
#
_entry.id   631883f8ab4b4904cc4b999a9a3dc215
#
_cell.length_a   1.000
_cell.length_b   1.000
_cell.length_c   1.000
_cell.angle_alpha   90.00
_cell.angle_beta   90.00
_cell.angle_gamma   90.00
#
_symmetry.space_group_name_H-M   'P 1'
#
loop_
_entity.id
_entity.type
_entity.pdbx_description
1 polymer ?
#
loop_
_entity_poly.entity_id
_entity_poly.type
_entity_poly.pdbx_seq_one_letter_code
_entity_poly.pdbx_strand_id
1 'polypeptide(L)'
;MPNLDVVKLVNKVVPLGSSSTSIYTCPANHTAVIKLLAFSNKDTSDRTFDLSFTASGGSAQQLLDAFNIAVATNIVYVFDDGKPFFMSAGDALSGVGSSASQVIALVAVEEYYDPNK
;
A
#
# COMPACT_ATOMS: atom_id res chain seq x y z
N MET A 1 -14.44 -2.61 28.89
CA MET A 1 -13.10 -2.96 28.55
C MET A 1 -12.87 -2.82 27.05
N PRO A 2 -11.92 -2.04 26.65
CA PRO A 2 -11.64 -1.95 25.24
C PRO A 2 -11.20 -3.30 24.69
N ASN A 3 -11.72 -3.64 23.57
CA ASN A 3 -11.38 -4.90 22.90
C ASN A 3 -10.28 -4.63 21.89
N LEU A 4 -9.03 -4.81 22.32
CA LEU A 4 -7.87 -4.59 21.47
C LEU A 4 -7.70 -5.69 20.44
N ASP A 5 -8.48 -6.76 20.56
CA ASP A 5 -8.43 -7.86 19.60
C ASP A 5 -9.37 -7.65 18.41
N VAL A 6 -10.14 -6.56 18.40
CA VAL A 6 -11.00 -6.26 17.27
C VAL A 6 -10.13 -5.90 16.09
N VAL A 7 -10.29 -6.66 15.03
CA VAL A 7 -9.55 -6.48 13.79
C VAL A 7 -10.53 -6.04 12.72
N LYS A 8 -10.19 -4.96 12.04
CA LYS A 8 -10.95 -4.51 10.88
C LYS A 8 -10.18 -4.88 9.63
N LEU A 9 -10.84 -5.60 8.74
CA LEU A 9 -10.26 -5.96 7.45
C LEU A 9 -10.57 -4.87 6.45
N VAL A 10 -9.54 -4.35 5.80
CA VAL A 10 -9.66 -3.25 4.84
C VAL A 10 -9.04 -3.66 3.53
N ASN A 11 -9.79 -3.53 2.45
CA ASN A 11 -9.28 -3.68 1.09
C ASN A 11 -9.45 -2.36 0.37
N LYS A 12 -8.40 -1.89 -0.28
CA LYS A 12 -8.46 -0.67 -1.10
C LYS A 12 -7.92 -0.96 -2.48
N VAL A 13 -8.62 -0.43 -3.47
CA VAL A 13 -8.18 -0.47 -4.87
C VAL A 13 -7.95 0.97 -5.30
N VAL A 14 -6.72 1.27 -5.71
CA VAL A 14 -6.31 2.65 -6.01
C VAL A 14 -5.62 2.69 -7.37
N PRO A 15 -6.25 3.31 -8.38
CA PRO A 15 -5.54 3.60 -9.62
C PRO A 15 -4.43 4.62 -9.35
N LEU A 16 -3.21 4.30 -9.74
CA LEU A 16 -2.09 5.22 -9.53
C LEU A 16 -2.14 6.35 -10.54
N GLY A 17 -1.99 7.58 -10.04
CA GLY A 17 -1.88 8.75 -10.91
C GLY A 17 -0.46 8.92 -11.42
N SER A 18 -0.27 9.90 -12.30
CA SER A 18 1.06 10.28 -12.78
C SER A 18 1.81 11.17 -11.80
N SER A 19 1.19 11.50 -10.68
CA SER A 19 1.83 12.13 -9.53
C SER A 19 1.57 11.28 -8.30
N SER A 20 2.20 11.63 -7.17
CA SER A 20 2.10 10.83 -5.94
C SER A 20 0.64 10.60 -5.55
N THR A 21 0.27 9.34 -5.39
CA THR A 21 -1.09 8.92 -5.06
C THR A 21 -1.03 8.08 -3.79
N SER A 22 -1.85 8.41 -2.78
CA SER A 22 -1.90 7.62 -1.56
C SER A 22 -2.53 6.26 -1.84
N ILE A 23 -1.83 5.19 -1.47
CA ILE A 23 -2.37 3.84 -1.55
C ILE A 23 -3.06 3.48 -0.25
N TYR A 24 -2.38 3.73 0.88
CA TYR A 24 -2.93 3.43 2.20
C TYR A 24 -2.21 4.28 3.24
N THR A 25 -2.95 4.81 4.19
CA THR A 25 -2.42 5.50 5.37
C THR A 25 -3.01 4.86 6.61
N CYS A 26 -2.14 4.45 7.53
CA CYS A 26 -2.60 3.86 8.78
C CYS A 26 -3.29 4.92 9.63
N PRO A 27 -4.54 4.68 10.05
CA PRO A 27 -5.29 5.68 10.82
C PRO A 27 -4.64 5.98 12.19
N ALA A 28 -4.97 7.14 12.73
CA ALA A 28 -4.58 7.47 14.11
C ALA A 28 -5.15 6.43 15.07
N ASN A 29 -4.41 6.14 16.13
CA ASN A 29 -4.79 5.17 17.15
C ASN A 29 -4.96 3.74 16.60
N HIS A 30 -4.22 3.41 15.53
CA HIS A 30 -4.25 2.08 14.96
C HIS A 30 -2.85 1.59 14.65
N THR A 31 -2.73 0.29 14.58
CA THR A 31 -1.59 -0.40 13.96
C THR A 31 -2.16 -1.20 12.80
N ALA A 32 -1.46 -1.23 11.70
CA ALA A 32 -1.90 -1.97 10.53
C ALA A 32 -0.91 -3.08 10.19
N VAL A 33 -1.45 -4.20 9.73
CA VAL A 33 -0.64 -5.29 9.19
C VAL A 33 -1.05 -5.45 7.73
N ILE A 34 -0.10 -5.23 6.84
CA ILE A 34 -0.33 -5.39 5.41
C ILE A 34 -0.27 -6.88 5.10
N LYS A 35 -1.34 -7.41 4.54
CA LYS A 35 -1.42 -8.83 4.20
C LYS A 35 -1.11 -9.09 2.74
N LEU A 36 -1.47 -8.15 1.87
CA LEU A 36 -1.26 -8.31 0.44
C LEU A 36 -1.12 -6.93 -0.20
N LEU A 37 -0.23 -6.84 -1.17
CA LEU A 37 -0.03 -5.65 -1.97
C LEU A 37 0.13 -6.10 -3.41
N ALA A 38 -0.75 -5.66 -4.28
CA ALA A 38 -0.76 -6.09 -5.68
C ALA A 38 -0.81 -4.88 -6.60
N PHE A 39 -0.15 -5.00 -7.72
CA PHE A 39 -0.14 -3.98 -8.77
C PHE A 39 -0.46 -4.64 -10.10
N SER A 40 -1.41 -4.09 -10.82
CA SER A 40 -1.85 -4.63 -12.11
C SER A 40 -1.69 -3.56 -13.18
N ASN A 41 -1.21 -3.96 -14.36
CA ASN A 41 -1.15 -3.08 -15.52
C ASN A 41 -2.33 -3.43 -16.44
N LYS A 42 -3.26 -2.50 -16.57
CA LYS A 42 -4.43 -2.71 -17.44
C LYS A 42 -4.29 -2.03 -18.80
N ASP A 43 -3.14 -1.46 -19.10
CA ASP A 43 -2.91 -0.78 -20.36
C ASP A 43 -2.56 -1.78 -21.47
N THR A 44 -2.47 -1.28 -22.68
CA THR A 44 -2.06 -2.06 -23.86
C THR A 44 -0.55 -2.00 -24.08
N SER A 45 0.19 -1.35 -23.20
CA SER A 45 1.65 -1.22 -23.24
C SER A 45 2.20 -1.53 -21.86
N ASP A 46 3.48 -1.91 -21.81
CA ASP A 46 4.18 -2.02 -20.52
C ASP A 46 4.14 -0.69 -19.80
N ARG A 47 3.99 -0.75 -18.46
CA ARG A 47 4.00 0.44 -17.63
C ARG A 47 4.94 0.22 -16.45
N THR A 48 5.45 1.33 -15.93
CA THR A 48 6.27 1.30 -14.71
C THR A 48 5.53 2.02 -13.59
N PHE A 49 5.95 1.74 -12.36
CA PHE A 49 5.43 2.47 -11.21
C PHE A 49 6.51 2.61 -10.15
N ASP A 50 6.34 3.63 -9.32
CA ASP A 50 7.16 3.84 -8.13
C ASP A 50 6.31 3.52 -6.90
N LEU A 51 6.93 2.95 -5.88
CA LEU A 51 6.30 2.72 -4.59
C LEU A 51 7.15 3.36 -3.51
N SER A 52 6.51 4.14 -2.64
CA SER A 52 7.20 4.82 -1.55
C SER A 52 6.51 4.56 -0.22
N PHE A 53 7.31 4.52 0.84
CA PHE A 53 6.84 4.43 2.22
C PHE A 53 7.24 5.70 2.94
N THR A 54 6.31 6.31 3.67
CA THR A 54 6.56 7.50 4.47
C THR A 54 6.18 7.19 5.91
N ALA A 55 7.17 7.18 6.79
CA ALA A 55 6.90 7.07 8.22
C ALA A 55 6.24 8.35 8.72
N SER A 56 5.39 8.22 9.73
CA SER A 56 4.70 9.37 10.31
C SER A 56 5.71 10.45 10.72
N GLY A 57 5.52 11.66 10.20
CA GLY A 57 6.43 12.78 10.46
C GLY A 57 7.74 12.72 9.69
N GLY A 58 7.96 11.72 8.87
CA GLY A 58 9.18 11.56 8.11
C GLY A 58 9.04 11.95 6.65
N SER A 59 10.10 11.66 5.89
CA SER A 59 10.13 11.88 4.44
C SER A 59 9.87 10.57 3.71
N ALA A 60 9.33 10.67 2.51
CA ALA A 60 9.07 9.50 1.67
C ALA A 60 10.36 8.78 1.32
N GLN A 61 10.35 7.47 1.46
CA GLN A 61 11.46 6.62 1.04
C GLN A 61 10.96 5.73 -0.09
N GLN A 62 11.64 5.78 -1.22
CA GLN A 62 11.25 5.01 -2.39
C GLN A 62 11.67 3.55 -2.23
N LEU A 63 10.70 2.65 -2.33
CA LEU A 63 10.96 1.21 -2.21
C LEU A 63 11.16 0.57 -3.57
N LEU A 64 10.39 1.02 -4.57
CA LEU A 64 10.52 0.56 -5.96
C LEU A 64 10.60 1.79 -6.86
N ASP A 65 11.55 1.76 -7.81
CA ASP A 65 11.78 2.86 -8.73
C ASP A 65 11.58 2.35 -10.17
N ALA A 66 10.60 2.92 -10.87
CA ALA A 66 10.31 2.58 -12.26
C ALA A 66 10.20 1.06 -12.46
N PHE A 67 9.51 0.39 -11.54
CA PHE A 67 9.34 -1.06 -11.61
C PHE A 67 8.41 -1.40 -12.77
N ASN A 68 8.88 -2.23 -13.70
CA ASN A 68 8.14 -2.52 -14.92
C ASN A 68 7.11 -3.62 -14.70
N ILE A 69 5.89 -3.37 -15.16
CA ILE A 69 4.85 -4.39 -15.25
C ILE A 69 4.49 -4.57 -16.72
N ALA A 70 4.69 -5.78 -17.24
CA ALA A 70 4.35 -6.09 -18.61
C ALA A 70 2.84 -5.93 -18.85
N VAL A 71 2.47 -5.73 -20.09
CA VAL A 71 1.08 -5.56 -20.49
C VAL A 71 0.23 -6.74 -20.02
N ALA A 72 -0.97 -6.44 -19.47
CA ALA A 72 -1.95 -7.42 -19.02
C ALA A 72 -1.43 -8.38 -17.95
N THR A 73 -0.45 -7.96 -17.15
CA THR A 73 0.09 -8.78 -16.05
C THR A 73 -0.08 -8.06 -14.70
N ASN A 74 0.25 -8.78 -13.64
CA ASN A 74 0.24 -8.22 -12.31
C ASN A 74 1.42 -8.73 -11.50
N ILE A 75 1.68 -8.05 -10.39
CA ILE A 75 2.69 -8.42 -9.41
C ILE A 75 1.98 -8.45 -8.05
N VAL A 76 2.20 -9.52 -7.30
CA VAL A 76 1.54 -9.69 -6.00
C VAL A 76 2.60 -9.98 -4.94
N TYR A 77 2.57 -9.19 -3.87
CA TYR A 77 3.38 -9.42 -2.68
C TYR A 77 2.44 -9.87 -1.55
N VAL A 78 2.72 -11.04 -0.98
CA VAL A 78 1.97 -11.58 0.14
C VAL A 78 2.84 -11.53 1.37
N PHE A 79 2.32 -10.96 2.45
CA PHE A 79 3.02 -10.83 3.71
C PHE A 79 2.37 -11.74 4.74
N ASP A 80 3.16 -12.62 5.34
CA ASP A 80 2.68 -13.60 6.31
C ASP A 80 3.49 -13.50 7.61
N ASP A 81 3.27 -14.44 8.52
CA ASP A 81 3.93 -14.42 9.83
C ASP A 81 5.46 -14.48 9.73
N GLY A 82 5.99 -15.08 8.67
CA GLY A 82 7.43 -15.13 8.44
C GLY A 82 8.00 -13.86 7.82
N LYS A 83 7.14 -13.04 7.20
CA LYS A 83 7.54 -11.80 6.51
C LYS A 83 6.50 -10.73 6.75
N PRO A 84 6.32 -10.28 8.00
CA PRO A 84 5.29 -9.30 8.30
C PRO A 84 5.67 -7.92 7.78
N PHE A 85 4.64 -7.15 7.43
CA PHE A 85 4.78 -5.74 7.08
C PHE A 85 3.83 -4.95 7.96
N PHE A 86 4.38 -4.24 8.93
CA PHE A 86 3.62 -3.47 9.91
C PHE A 86 3.68 -1.99 9.59
N MET A 87 2.57 -1.29 9.86
CA MET A 87 2.52 0.16 9.77
C MET A 87 1.98 0.71 11.09
N SER A 88 2.63 1.74 11.59
CA SER A 88 2.16 2.47 12.77
C SER A 88 1.28 3.63 12.34
N ALA A 89 0.55 4.20 13.31
CA ALA A 89 -0.35 5.32 13.04
C ALA A 89 0.36 6.44 12.27
N GLY A 90 -0.22 6.88 11.17
CA GLY A 90 0.32 7.94 10.35
C GLY A 90 1.29 7.50 9.26
N ASP A 91 1.78 6.24 9.30
CA ASP A 91 2.61 5.73 8.21
C ASP A 91 1.78 5.59 6.94
N ALA A 92 2.40 5.81 5.80
CA ALA A 92 1.69 5.83 4.52
C ALA A 92 2.46 5.11 3.42
N LEU A 93 1.70 4.45 2.55
CA LEU A 93 2.18 3.94 1.27
C LEU A 93 1.62 4.82 0.16
N SER A 94 2.47 5.17 -0.79
CA SER A 94 2.08 5.95 -1.94
C SER A 94 2.76 5.43 -3.19
N GLY A 95 2.22 5.78 -4.35
CA GLY A 95 2.76 5.33 -5.61
C GLY A 95 2.55 6.32 -6.73
N VAL A 96 3.33 6.15 -7.78
CA VAL A 96 3.25 6.94 -9.02
C VAL A 96 3.30 5.97 -10.19
N GLY A 97 2.33 6.07 -11.07
CA GLY A 97 2.33 5.28 -12.30
C GLY A 97 2.93 6.07 -13.46
N SER A 98 3.54 5.38 -14.41
CA SER A 98 4.09 6.04 -15.59
C SER A 98 3.01 6.58 -16.53
N SER A 99 1.76 6.14 -16.34
CA SER A 99 0.61 6.67 -17.07
C SER A 99 -0.57 6.68 -16.11
N ALA A 100 -1.34 7.75 -16.10
CA ALA A 100 -2.44 7.95 -15.17
C ALA A 100 -3.46 6.82 -15.29
N SER A 101 -3.82 6.23 -14.14
CA SER A 101 -4.89 5.24 -14.00
C SER A 101 -4.67 3.93 -14.75
N GLN A 102 -3.45 3.64 -15.21
CA GLN A 102 -3.15 2.38 -15.90
C GLN A 102 -2.58 1.32 -14.98
N VAL A 103 -1.84 1.72 -13.96
CA VAL A 103 -1.39 0.79 -12.92
C VAL A 103 -2.34 0.89 -11.74
N ILE A 104 -2.94 -0.24 -11.38
CA ILE A 104 -3.93 -0.31 -10.30
C ILE A 104 -3.29 -1.00 -9.11
N ALA A 105 -3.30 -0.33 -7.96
CA ALA A 105 -2.81 -0.89 -6.71
C ALA A 105 -3.98 -1.49 -5.91
N LEU A 106 -3.75 -2.66 -5.32
CA LEU A 106 -4.67 -3.28 -4.37
C LEU A 106 -3.91 -3.54 -3.09
N VAL A 107 -4.44 -3.11 -1.97
CA VAL A 107 -3.86 -3.41 -0.66
C VAL A 107 -4.93 -4.06 0.22
N ALA A 108 -4.53 -5.14 0.89
CA ALA A 108 -5.36 -5.82 1.89
C ALA A 108 -4.68 -5.66 3.24
N VAL A 109 -5.40 -5.16 4.23
CA VAL A 109 -4.84 -4.72 5.52
C VAL A 109 -5.71 -5.24 6.65
N GLU A 110 -5.06 -5.62 7.76
CA GLU A 110 -5.72 -5.81 9.05
C GLU A 110 -5.39 -4.61 9.93
N GLU A 111 -6.41 -3.90 10.37
CA GLU A 111 -6.24 -2.76 11.26
C GLU A 111 -6.60 -3.15 12.67
N TYR A 112 -5.74 -2.81 13.63
CA TYR A 112 -5.91 -3.06 15.05
C TYR A 112 -6.02 -1.74 15.77
N TYR A 113 -7.09 -1.54 16.52
CA TYR A 113 -7.24 -0.34 17.33
C TYR A 113 -6.26 -0.37 18.48
N ASP A 114 -5.51 0.71 18.64
CA ASP A 114 -4.56 0.87 19.75
C ASP A 114 -4.68 2.30 20.28
N PRO A 115 -5.32 2.49 21.45
CA PRO A 115 -5.55 3.84 21.96
C PRO A 115 -4.27 4.57 22.38
N ASN A 116 -3.15 3.86 22.45
CA ASN A 116 -1.86 4.46 22.83
C ASN A 116 -1.02 4.88 21.63
N LYS A 117 -1.53 4.77 20.43
CA LYS A 117 -0.79 5.11 19.22
C LYS A 117 -1.24 6.43 18.61
#